data_1c0aeca69cf4afcbc28c0a5ad22f075e
#
_entry.id   1c0aeca69cf4afcbc28c0a5ad22f075e
#
_cell.length_a   1.000
_cell.length_b   1.000
_cell.length_c   1.000
_cell.angle_alpha   90.00
_cell.angle_beta   90.00
_cell.angle_gamma   90.00
#
_symmetry.space_group_name_H-M   'P 1'
#
loop_
_entity.id
_entity.type
_entity.pdbx_description
1 polymer ?
#
loop_
_entity_poly.entity_id
_entity_poly.type
_entity_poly.pdbx_seq_one_letter_code
_entity_poly.pdbx_strand_id
1 'polypeptide(L)'
;MMTFTKDYEKLQAVFLQAFNPNYLLLYLEADQVLGIAGIATNKVRPIKFDKLQCQELFGKVKGSVIAGQMNAIFQSKAVEEDTDLYIDILATAKTARGKGVASRLIQYCLDLPGFQTCHLEVLSKNTNAKRLYEHLGFADYKHQRLSFTMLQGWGYPIKMRRAMNPR
;
A
#
# COMPACT_ATOMS: atom_id res chain seq x y z
N MET A 1 9.11 -11.94 -7.32
CA MET A 1 8.18 -11.00 -7.96
C MET A 1 7.38 -11.78 -8.97
N MET A 2 6.05 -11.90 -8.81
CA MET A 2 5.23 -12.39 -9.92
C MET A 2 5.36 -11.33 -11.02
N THR A 3 6.25 -11.58 -11.98
CA THR A 3 6.47 -10.69 -13.09
C THR A 3 5.43 -11.04 -14.15
N PHE A 4 4.31 -10.33 -14.18
CA PHE A 4 3.28 -10.50 -15.22
C PHE A 4 3.88 -10.29 -16.61
N THR A 5 4.88 -9.41 -16.68
CA THR A 5 5.63 -9.06 -17.85
C THR A 5 6.97 -8.44 -17.45
N LYS A 6 7.96 -8.49 -18.34
CA LYS A 6 9.22 -7.72 -18.23
C LYS A 6 9.10 -6.36 -18.91
N ASP A 7 7.99 -6.10 -19.57
CA ASP A 7 7.67 -4.86 -20.25
C ASP A 7 7.26 -3.80 -19.21
N TYR A 8 8.17 -2.86 -18.96
CA TYR A 8 7.98 -1.81 -18.00
C TYR A 8 6.85 -0.83 -18.37
N GLU A 9 6.67 -0.56 -19.66
CA GLU A 9 5.61 0.34 -20.14
C GLU A 9 4.23 -0.25 -19.85
N LYS A 10 4.04 -1.54 -20.11
CA LYS A 10 2.79 -2.23 -19.77
C LYS A 10 2.53 -2.28 -18.26
N LEU A 11 3.58 -2.49 -17.45
CA LEU A 11 3.45 -2.42 -16.01
C LEU A 11 3.02 -1.02 -15.58
N GLN A 12 3.68 0.01 -16.08
CA GLN A 12 3.33 1.39 -15.77
C GLN A 12 1.91 1.72 -16.20
N ALA A 13 1.50 1.38 -17.42
CA ALA A 13 0.16 1.65 -17.94
C ALA A 13 -0.93 1.00 -17.08
N VAL A 14 -0.79 -0.28 -16.70
CA VAL A 14 -1.80 -0.98 -15.90
C VAL A 14 -1.88 -0.45 -14.47
N PHE A 15 -0.74 -0.10 -13.86
CA PHE A 15 -0.75 0.44 -12.49
C PHE A 15 -1.26 1.88 -12.43
N LEU A 16 -0.90 2.75 -13.38
CA LEU A 16 -1.37 4.13 -13.40
C LEU A 16 -2.90 4.24 -13.38
N GLN A 17 -3.58 3.38 -14.13
CA GLN A 17 -5.05 3.37 -14.17
C GLN A 17 -5.69 2.60 -13.02
N ALA A 18 -4.92 1.74 -12.33
CA ALA A 18 -5.43 0.99 -11.19
C ALA A 18 -5.58 1.85 -9.94
N PHE A 19 -4.85 2.98 -9.84
CA PHE A 19 -4.92 3.87 -8.69
C PHE A 19 -6.19 4.71 -8.68
N ASN A 20 -6.84 4.77 -7.52
CA ASN A 20 -7.93 5.73 -7.27
C ASN A 20 -7.33 6.99 -6.62
N PRO A 21 -7.27 8.13 -7.33
CA PRO A 21 -6.63 9.35 -6.84
C PRO A 21 -7.27 9.91 -5.57
N ASN A 22 -8.56 9.64 -5.32
CA ASN A 22 -9.26 10.11 -4.12
C ASN A 22 -8.74 9.49 -2.81
N TYR A 23 -7.98 8.42 -2.90
CA TYR A 23 -7.41 7.70 -1.75
C TYR A 23 -5.88 7.74 -1.76
N LEU A 24 -5.30 8.69 -2.50
CA LEU A 24 -3.86 8.91 -2.57
C LEU A 24 -3.50 10.26 -1.95
N LEU A 25 -2.48 10.25 -1.11
CA LEU A 25 -1.84 11.42 -0.54
C LEU A 25 -0.48 11.58 -1.20
N LEU A 26 -0.17 12.78 -1.65
CA LEU A 26 1.11 13.10 -2.27
C LEU A 26 1.89 14.07 -1.39
N TYR A 27 3.17 13.79 -1.21
CA TYR A 27 4.11 14.76 -0.65
C TYR A 27 4.84 15.44 -1.79
N LEU A 28 4.59 16.76 -1.91
CA LEU A 28 5.16 17.60 -2.97
C LEU A 28 6.20 18.58 -2.39
N GLU A 29 7.26 18.81 -3.13
CA GLU A 29 8.24 19.86 -2.88
C GLU A 29 8.69 20.42 -4.23
N ALA A 30 8.57 21.74 -4.43
CA ALA A 30 8.89 22.41 -5.69
C ALA A 30 8.31 21.68 -6.92
N ASP A 31 7.01 21.38 -6.89
CA ASP A 31 6.24 20.65 -7.93
C ASP A 31 6.71 19.22 -8.24
N GLN A 32 7.60 18.68 -7.42
CA GLN A 32 8.03 17.28 -7.54
C GLN A 32 7.33 16.38 -6.53
N VAL A 33 6.83 15.23 -6.98
CA VAL A 33 6.29 14.20 -6.09
C VAL A 33 7.46 13.46 -5.43
N LEU A 34 7.66 13.69 -4.14
CA LEU A 34 8.70 13.04 -3.34
C LEU A 34 8.22 11.85 -2.54
N GLY A 35 6.92 11.71 -2.36
CA GLY A 35 6.33 10.58 -1.68
C GLY A 35 4.85 10.42 -1.97
N ILE A 36 4.36 9.21 -1.75
CA ILE A 36 2.95 8.83 -1.92
C ILE A 36 2.53 7.92 -0.77
N ALA A 37 1.32 8.14 -0.25
CA ALA A 37 0.63 7.19 0.60
C ALA A 37 -0.76 6.89 0.01
N GLY A 38 -1.12 5.61 -0.01
CA GLY A 38 -2.47 5.17 -0.36
C GLY A 38 -3.19 4.72 0.90
N ILE A 39 -4.40 5.21 1.12
CA ILE A 39 -5.23 4.88 2.28
C ILE A 39 -6.40 3.99 1.89
N ALA A 40 -6.75 3.09 2.78
CA ALA A 40 -7.87 2.17 2.65
C ALA A 40 -8.73 2.20 3.92
N THR A 41 -9.97 1.81 3.77
CA THR A 41 -10.93 1.54 4.86
C THR A 41 -11.53 0.15 4.68
N ASN A 42 -12.49 -0.22 5.51
CA ASN A 42 -13.25 -1.45 5.31
C ASN A 42 -14.14 -1.44 4.06
N LYS A 43 -14.35 -0.26 3.42
CA LYS A 43 -15.24 -0.07 2.25
C LYS A 43 -14.46 0.16 0.95
N VAL A 44 -13.26 0.71 1.05
CA VAL A 44 -12.50 1.16 -0.13
C VAL A 44 -11.03 0.80 -0.06
N ARG A 45 -10.45 0.58 -1.24
CA ARG A 45 -9.01 0.36 -1.43
C ARG A 45 -8.49 1.33 -2.49
N PRO A 46 -7.23 1.80 -2.37
CA PRO A 46 -6.64 2.76 -3.31
C PRO A 46 -6.27 2.15 -4.66
N ILE A 47 -6.27 0.82 -4.80
CA ILE A 47 -5.89 0.11 -6.04
C ILE A 47 -7.02 -0.83 -6.46
N LYS A 48 -7.45 -0.70 -7.74
CA LYS A 48 -8.38 -1.63 -8.39
C LYS A 48 -7.99 -1.80 -9.85
N PHE A 49 -7.74 -3.03 -10.26
CA PHE A 49 -7.38 -3.34 -11.64
C PHE A 49 -8.63 -3.50 -12.50
N ASP A 50 -8.74 -2.71 -13.57
CA ASP A 50 -9.80 -2.88 -14.56
C ASP A 50 -9.52 -4.10 -15.44
N LYS A 51 -10.54 -4.96 -15.58
CA LYS A 51 -10.42 -6.21 -16.34
C LYS A 51 -10.22 -5.97 -17.83
N LEU A 52 -10.98 -5.01 -18.40
CA LEU A 52 -10.93 -4.74 -19.84
C LEU A 52 -9.56 -4.17 -20.21
N GLN A 53 -9.05 -3.24 -19.42
CA GLN A 53 -7.72 -2.69 -19.60
C GLN A 53 -6.63 -3.77 -19.50
N CYS A 54 -6.70 -4.65 -18.51
CA CYS A 54 -5.76 -5.76 -18.42
C CYS A 54 -5.84 -6.67 -19.66
N GLN A 55 -7.05 -6.88 -20.22
CA GLN A 55 -7.24 -7.65 -21.43
C GLN A 55 -6.65 -6.96 -22.67
N GLU A 56 -6.77 -5.65 -22.79
CA GLU A 56 -6.17 -4.85 -23.86
C GLU A 56 -4.64 -4.93 -23.85
N LEU A 57 -4.02 -4.80 -22.66
CA LEU A 57 -2.56 -4.79 -22.51
C LEU A 57 -1.93 -6.18 -22.61
N PHE A 58 -2.60 -7.22 -22.15
CA PHE A 58 -2.02 -8.56 -21.99
C PHE A 58 -2.75 -9.67 -22.77
N GLY A 59 -3.83 -9.34 -23.49
CA GLY A 59 -4.69 -10.30 -24.20
C GLY A 59 -5.81 -10.84 -23.31
N LYS A 60 -6.91 -11.30 -23.92
CA LYS A 60 -8.17 -11.66 -23.22
C LYS A 60 -8.00 -12.62 -22.05
N VAL A 61 -7.29 -13.73 -22.25
CA VAL A 61 -7.14 -14.76 -21.21
C VAL A 61 -6.17 -14.31 -20.13
N LYS A 62 -4.95 -13.94 -20.52
CA LYS A 62 -3.90 -13.52 -19.58
C LYS A 62 -4.30 -12.27 -18.79
N GLY A 63 -4.89 -11.27 -19.46
CA GLY A 63 -5.38 -10.05 -18.82
C GLY A 63 -6.48 -10.32 -17.78
N SER A 64 -7.41 -11.25 -18.06
CA SER A 64 -8.43 -11.65 -17.09
C SER A 64 -7.83 -12.30 -15.85
N VAL A 65 -6.84 -13.18 -16.03
CA VAL A 65 -6.15 -13.84 -14.92
C VAL A 65 -5.39 -12.82 -14.06
N ILE A 66 -4.66 -11.88 -14.72
CA ILE A 66 -3.93 -10.81 -14.03
C ILE A 66 -4.90 -9.96 -13.20
N ALA A 67 -5.98 -9.44 -13.82
CA ALA A 67 -6.97 -8.62 -13.12
C ALA A 67 -7.58 -9.36 -11.93
N GLY A 68 -7.96 -10.62 -12.11
CA GLY A 68 -8.52 -11.45 -11.04
C GLY A 68 -7.57 -11.66 -9.88
N GLN A 69 -6.32 -12.04 -10.15
CA GLN A 69 -5.30 -12.27 -9.12
C GLN A 69 -4.94 -10.97 -8.37
N MET A 70 -4.76 -9.88 -9.11
CA MET A 70 -4.41 -8.59 -8.50
C MET A 70 -5.56 -8.06 -7.64
N ASN A 71 -6.81 -8.13 -8.14
CA ASN A 71 -7.95 -7.70 -7.34
C ASN A 71 -8.20 -8.59 -6.13
N ALA A 72 -7.92 -9.89 -6.19
CA ALA A 72 -7.99 -10.77 -5.02
C ALA A 72 -7.03 -10.31 -3.89
N ILE A 73 -5.89 -9.73 -4.26
CA ILE A 73 -4.92 -9.18 -3.29
C ILE A 73 -5.33 -7.77 -2.84
N PHE A 74 -5.53 -6.86 -3.81
CA PHE A 74 -5.70 -5.44 -3.53
C PHE A 74 -7.13 -5.01 -3.19
N GLN A 75 -8.16 -5.86 -3.45
CA GLN A 75 -9.55 -5.59 -3.08
C GLN A 75 -10.02 -6.42 -1.87
N SER A 76 -9.14 -7.24 -1.28
CA SER A 76 -9.44 -7.88 0.00
C SER A 76 -9.66 -6.82 1.09
N LYS A 77 -10.57 -7.09 2.03
CA LYS A 77 -10.86 -6.18 3.15
C LYS A 77 -9.59 -5.87 3.94
N ALA A 78 -9.23 -4.60 4.05
CA ALA A 78 -7.98 -4.17 4.69
C ALA A 78 -8.11 -4.18 6.22
N VAL A 79 -9.24 -3.66 6.71
CA VAL A 79 -9.60 -3.51 8.13
C VAL A 79 -11.07 -3.87 8.32
N GLU A 80 -11.48 -4.14 9.56
CA GLU A 80 -12.83 -4.62 9.86
C GLU A 80 -13.80 -3.49 10.22
N GLU A 81 -13.35 -2.53 11.03
CA GLU A 81 -14.20 -1.49 11.59
C GLU A 81 -14.26 -0.24 10.71
N ASP A 82 -15.38 0.48 10.76
CA ASP A 82 -15.57 1.76 10.05
C ASP A 82 -14.65 2.85 10.59
N THR A 83 -14.18 2.71 11.81
CA THR A 83 -13.25 3.63 12.50
C THR A 83 -11.77 3.29 12.29
N ASP A 84 -11.48 2.29 11.48
CA ASP A 84 -10.12 1.87 11.16
C ASP A 84 -9.64 2.47 9.84
N LEU A 85 -8.44 3.00 9.85
CA LEU A 85 -7.69 3.43 8.66
C LEU A 85 -6.58 2.44 8.36
N TYR A 86 -6.32 2.16 7.10
CA TYR A 86 -5.19 1.32 6.67
C TYR A 86 -4.30 2.08 5.68
N ILE A 87 -3.00 2.17 5.99
CA ILE A 87 -2.00 2.68 5.04
C ILE A 87 -1.58 1.50 4.16
N ASP A 88 -2.14 1.46 2.94
CA ASP A 88 -1.97 0.36 1.99
C ASP A 88 -0.72 0.50 1.12
N ILE A 89 -0.36 1.75 0.82
CA ILE A 89 0.79 2.12 0.02
C ILE A 89 1.58 3.17 0.76
N LEU A 90 2.89 3.01 0.81
CA LEU A 90 3.80 4.05 1.25
C LEU A 90 5.10 3.96 0.46
N ALA A 91 5.39 4.98 -0.32
CA ALA A 91 6.61 5.05 -1.11
C ALA A 91 7.24 6.43 -1.05
N THR A 92 8.57 6.46 -1.06
CA THR A 92 9.37 7.69 -1.08
C THR A 92 10.37 7.62 -2.23
N ALA A 93 10.47 8.68 -3.01
CA ALA A 93 11.44 8.82 -4.08
C ALA A 93 12.87 8.57 -3.53
N LYS A 94 13.71 7.92 -4.32
CA LYS A 94 15.08 7.58 -3.88
C LYS A 94 15.87 8.80 -3.40
N THR A 95 15.71 9.93 -4.08
CA THR A 95 16.35 11.23 -3.78
C THR A 95 15.86 11.90 -2.50
N ALA A 96 14.68 11.47 -2.00
CA ALA A 96 14.04 12.02 -0.81
C ALA A 96 14.06 11.07 0.41
N ARG A 97 14.73 9.92 0.28
CA ARG A 97 14.90 8.99 1.41
C ARG A 97 15.75 9.60 2.51
N GLY A 98 15.42 9.29 3.76
CA GLY A 98 16.11 9.86 4.94
C GLY A 98 15.71 11.30 5.27
N LYS A 99 14.88 11.97 4.45
CA LYS A 99 14.44 13.37 4.65
C LYS A 99 13.09 13.49 5.40
N GLY A 100 12.59 12.42 6.00
CA GLY A 100 11.37 12.43 6.80
C GLY A 100 10.05 12.41 6.00
N VAL A 101 10.09 12.26 4.66
CA VAL A 101 8.88 12.27 3.80
C VAL A 101 7.87 11.21 4.23
N ALA A 102 8.31 9.96 4.44
CA ALA A 102 7.43 8.88 4.89
C ALA A 102 6.80 9.17 6.26
N SER A 103 7.59 9.71 7.21
CA SER A 103 7.10 10.10 8.54
C SER A 103 6.00 11.16 8.45
N ARG A 104 6.16 12.17 7.58
CA ARG A 104 5.17 13.24 7.38
C ARG A 104 3.89 12.71 6.74
N LEU A 105 3.99 11.82 5.76
CA LEU A 105 2.82 11.16 5.16
C LEU A 105 2.06 10.32 6.18
N ILE A 106 2.76 9.52 7.00
CA ILE A 106 2.13 8.73 8.06
C ILE A 106 1.49 9.65 9.11
N GLN A 107 2.19 10.71 9.52
CA GLN A 107 1.63 11.65 10.50
C GLN A 107 0.36 12.31 9.97
N TYR A 108 0.32 12.70 8.71
CA TYR A 108 -0.90 13.21 8.08
C TYR A 108 -2.03 12.19 8.12
N CYS A 109 -1.76 10.90 7.83
CA CYS A 109 -2.75 9.84 7.96
C CYS A 109 -3.27 9.71 9.39
N LEU A 110 -2.39 9.82 10.39
CA LEU A 110 -2.75 9.73 11.82
C LEU A 110 -3.58 10.92 12.30
N ASP A 111 -3.52 12.05 11.60
CA ASP A 111 -4.28 13.27 11.92
C ASP A 111 -5.62 13.34 11.18
N LEU A 112 -5.96 12.35 10.33
CA LEU A 112 -7.25 12.32 9.63
C LEU A 112 -8.40 12.11 10.62
N PRO A 113 -9.46 12.94 10.54
CA PRO A 113 -10.60 12.84 11.45
C PRO A 113 -11.46 11.60 11.16
N GLY A 114 -12.20 11.15 12.17
CA GLY A 114 -13.17 10.06 12.03
C GLY A 114 -12.61 8.66 12.19
N PHE A 115 -11.30 8.52 12.40
CA PHE A 115 -10.65 7.23 12.62
C PHE A 115 -10.09 7.13 14.05
N GLN A 116 -10.08 5.92 14.59
CA GLN A 116 -9.59 5.61 15.93
C GLN A 116 -8.31 4.77 15.91
N THR A 117 -8.13 3.95 14.90
CA THR A 117 -6.97 3.08 14.75
C THR A 117 -6.41 3.16 13.34
N CYS A 118 -5.09 3.35 13.25
CA CYS A 118 -4.36 3.26 11.99
C CYS A 118 -3.61 1.93 11.92
N HIS A 119 -3.76 1.23 10.81
CA HIS A 119 -3.13 -0.04 10.52
C HIS A 119 -2.16 0.09 9.34
N LEU A 120 -1.15 -0.76 9.31
CA LEU A 120 -0.28 -0.97 8.17
C LEU A 120 0.35 -2.37 8.21
N GLU A 121 1.03 -2.73 7.15
CA GLU A 121 1.76 -4.00 7.07
C GLU A 121 3.19 -3.75 6.60
N VAL A 122 4.13 -4.53 7.15
CA VAL A 122 5.53 -4.51 6.76
C VAL A 122 6.05 -5.93 6.59
N LEU A 123 6.92 -6.14 5.61
CA LEU A 123 7.62 -7.42 5.47
C LEU A 123 8.74 -7.52 6.51
N SER A 124 8.87 -8.67 7.18
CA SER A 124 9.83 -8.89 8.28
C SER A 124 11.28 -8.58 7.90
N LYS A 125 11.65 -8.67 6.62
CA LYS A 125 12.97 -8.29 6.11
C LYS A 125 13.13 -6.79 5.83
N ASN A 126 12.05 -6.01 5.83
CA ASN A 126 12.12 -4.56 5.67
C ASN A 126 12.31 -3.88 7.03
N THR A 127 13.49 -4.11 7.63
CA THR A 127 13.80 -3.63 8.97
C THR A 127 13.81 -2.11 9.10
N ASN A 128 14.15 -1.39 8.03
CA ASN A 128 14.15 0.07 8.02
C ASN A 128 12.73 0.63 8.13
N ALA A 129 11.78 0.09 7.37
CA ALA A 129 10.39 0.50 7.48
C ALA A 129 9.80 0.10 8.84
N LYS A 130 10.11 -1.10 9.33
CA LYS A 130 9.63 -1.56 10.65
C LYS A 130 10.09 -0.63 11.76
N ARG A 131 11.38 -0.26 11.80
CA ARG A 131 11.92 0.70 12.78
C ARG A 131 11.24 2.07 12.70
N LEU A 132 10.96 2.55 11.48
CA LEU A 132 10.23 3.80 11.28
C LEU A 132 8.83 3.71 11.90
N TYR A 133 8.11 2.63 11.66
CA TYR A 133 6.75 2.44 12.18
C TYR A 133 6.74 2.31 13.72
N GLU A 134 7.68 1.55 14.28
CA GLU A 134 7.88 1.46 15.73
C GLU A 134 8.17 2.84 16.35
N HIS A 135 9.07 3.63 15.73
CA HIS A 135 9.36 4.99 16.18
C HIS A 135 8.13 5.91 16.12
N LEU A 136 7.26 5.68 15.15
CA LEU A 136 5.97 6.39 15.04
C LEU A 136 4.86 5.77 15.93
N GLY A 137 5.20 4.87 16.84
CA GLY A 137 4.28 4.31 17.83
C GLY A 137 3.38 3.18 17.35
N PHE A 138 3.67 2.60 16.18
CA PHE A 138 2.97 1.39 15.74
C PHE A 138 3.53 0.17 16.48
N ALA A 139 2.63 -0.74 16.88
CA ALA A 139 2.97 -2.01 17.54
C ALA A 139 2.51 -3.20 16.69
N ASP A 140 3.32 -4.25 16.70
CA ASP A 140 2.99 -5.52 16.04
C ASP A 140 1.75 -6.13 16.72
N TYR A 141 0.79 -6.66 15.93
CA TYR A 141 -0.35 -7.40 16.48
C TYR A 141 -0.61 -8.73 15.78
N LYS A 142 -0.06 -8.95 14.57
CA LYS A 142 -0.22 -10.22 13.86
C LYS A 142 0.97 -10.49 12.94
N HIS A 143 1.51 -11.70 13.00
CA HIS A 143 2.60 -12.18 12.12
C HIS A 143 2.06 -13.31 11.21
N GLN A 144 2.12 -13.12 9.90
CA GLN A 144 1.68 -14.11 8.92
C GLN A 144 2.88 -14.94 8.43
N ARG A 145 3.43 -15.79 9.30
CA ARG A 145 4.65 -16.55 9.01
C ARG A 145 4.52 -17.52 7.83
N LEU A 146 3.33 -18.08 7.59
CA LEU A 146 3.03 -18.88 6.40
C LEU A 146 2.42 -17.97 5.33
N SER A 147 3.25 -17.41 4.45
CA SER A 147 2.83 -16.48 3.41
C SER A 147 3.61 -16.72 2.12
N PHE A 148 2.99 -16.32 1.00
CA PHE A 148 3.64 -16.38 -0.32
C PHE A 148 4.93 -15.55 -0.36
N THR A 149 4.97 -14.39 0.31
CA THR A 149 6.15 -13.52 0.38
C THR A 149 7.32 -14.19 1.11
N MET A 150 7.03 -15.04 2.10
CA MET A 150 8.05 -15.84 2.77
C MET A 150 8.68 -16.86 1.82
N LEU A 151 7.87 -17.56 1.02
CA LEU A 151 8.35 -18.50 0.01
C LEU A 151 9.21 -17.83 -1.06
N GLN A 152 8.93 -16.57 -1.38
CA GLN A 152 9.72 -15.74 -2.29
C GLN A 152 11.00 -15.16 -1.66
N GLY A 153 11.27 -15.46 -0.39
CA GLY A 153 12.45 -14.97 0.31
C GLY A 153 12.38 -13.50 0.75
N TRP A 154 11.20 -12.83 0.67
CA TRP A 154 11.03 -11.41 1.08
C TRP A 154 10.69 -11.25 2.55
N GLY A 155 10.55 -12.35 3.28
CA GLY A 155 10.06 -12.38 4.64
C GLY A 155 8.53 -12.52 4.70
N TYR A 156 8.01 -12.59 5.92
CA TYR A 156 6.58 -12.71 6.17
C TYR A 156 5.98 -11.35 6.53
N PRO A 157 4.68 -11.14 6.23
CA PRO A 157 3.96 -9.93 6.62
C PRO A 157 3.80 -9.82 8.14
N ILE A 158 4.07 -8.64 8.66
CA ILE A 158 3.82 -8.23 10.04
C ILE A 158 2.79 -7.12 9.98
N LYS A 159 1.61 -7.34 10.57
CA LYS A 159 0.60 -6.32 10.72
C LYS A 159 0.87 -5.50 11.97
N MET A 160 0.88 -4.20 11.81
CA MET A 160 1.10 -3.25 12.90
C MET A 160 -0.07 -2.28 13.00
N ARG A 161 -0.33 -1.79 14.21
CA ARG A 161 -1.39 -0.81 14.46
C ARG A 161 -0.96 0.25 15.46
N ARG A 162 -1.60 1.41 15.38
CA ARG A 162 -1.47 2.51 16.34
C ARG A 162 -2.84 3.13 16.59
N ALA A 163 -3.17 3.41 17.86
CA ALA A 163 -4.32 4.24 18.20
C ALA A 163 -4.11 5.66 17.67
N MET A 164 -5.16 6.25 17.09
CA MET A 164 -5.18 7.63 16.63
C MET A 164 -5.78 8.51 17.73
N ASN A 165 -5.30 9.75 17.85
CA ASN A 165 -5.89 10.69 18.78
C ASN A 165 -7.21 11.20 18.17
N PRO A 166 -8.37 10.93 18.80
CA PRO A 166 -9.63 11.50 18.31
C PRO A 166 -9.52 13.04 18.41
N ARG A 167 -9.72 13.69 17.30
CA ARG A 167 -9.96 15.15 17.26
C ARG A 167 -11.43 15.41 17.17
#